data_6b9c7211f6275d7b2d7b78ff0a45c742
#
_entry.id   6b9c7211f6275d7b2d7b78ff0a45c742
#
_cell.length_a   1.000
_cell.length_b   1.000
_cell.length_c   1.000
_cell.angle_alpha   90.00
_cell.angle_beta   90.00
_cell.angle_gamma   90.00
#
_symmetry.space_group_name_H-M   'P 1'
#
loop_
_entity.id
_entity.type
_entity.pdbx_description
1 polymer ?
#
loop_
_entity_poly.entity_id
_entity_poly.type
_entity_poly.pdbx_seq_one_letter_code
_entity_poly.pdbx_strand_id
1 'polypeptide(L)'
;VLTRQPQAIEALGAATVLCVDKTGTLTHNRMALAAAHDGRTAWVPPPGDGPPPAPFEALLATAAAACPPEAPDPMDRAILQRAGTRPPPGALLRREGVQPGHPFVSQCWQNGDMLHFALKGAPEAVLARCTGGAMAPEPLLAQARAWGAEGWRVIAVARVSHARDGADAATAAGQAPAQGWECLGLLAFADPLREEVPAALQACREAGVRVVMITGDAPATAVAIARAAGLLSPDAAAEVLTGADIDALSEALFERQVRRTAIYARVTPAHKLRIVQALQRGGDVVAMTGDGVNDGPALRAADIGVAMGARGTDVAREAATLVLMDDRFASLVQAVAAGRRIFANLQHALGYLFAVHVPIVGASLWPLFGGPVLLLPVHVVLLELIIDPACSLVFESEPLAAGAMRAPPRPAATRLFPPGQALRALAAGGLALVPLAAVQFVGHAAGWSAETLRMAAMASIVLGNLLLLWWCRGGWRAPTAGNRRFLQVLLAVGAGTLAVALLPPLRTALGFPAAPVPVPVLLLMSAAVAALAALAWRRGRA
;
A
#
# COMPACT_ATOMS: atom_id res chain seq x y z
N VAL A 1 -2.21 3.12 7.65
CA VAL A 1 -0.74 3.01 7.64
C VAL A 1 -0.20 3.85 8.77
N LEU A 2 0.69 3.26 9.58
CA LEU A 2 1.46 3.95 10.60
C LEU A 2 2.89 4.17 10.10
N THR A 3 3.44 5.36 10.31
CA THR A 3 4.84 5.64 9.99
C THR A 3 5.65 5.86 11.26
N ARG A 4 6.82 5.26 11.33
CA ARG A 4 7.81 5.53 12.38
C ARG A 4 8.69 6.73 12.02
N GLN A 5 8.81 7.03 10.74
CA GLN A 5 9.58 8.15 10.21
C GLN A 5 8.70 8.94 9.23
N PRO A 6 8.43 10.21 9.48
CA PRO A 6 7.56 11.02 8.61
C PRO A 6 7.98 11.02 7.14
N GLN A 7 9.29 10.97 6.88
CA GLN A 7 9.86 10.95 5.52
C GLN A 7 9.56 9.64 4.75
N ALA A 8 9.22 8.55 5.45
CA ALA A 8 8.99 7.25 4.81
C ALA A 8 7.79 7.24 3.85
N ILE A 9 6.72 7.98 4.17
CA ILE A 9 5.55 8.08 3.27
C ILE A 9 5.92 8.89 2.01
N GLU A 10 6.68 9.96 2.16
CA GLU A 10 7.17 10.75 1.03
C GLU A 10 8.11 9.92 0.13
N ALA A 11 9.04 9.16 0.74
CA ALA A 11 9.94 8.26 0.04
C ALA A 11 9.16 7.17 -0.72
N LEU A 12 8.09 6.63 -0.14
CA LEU A 12 7.22 5.63 -0.78
C LEU A 12 6.58 6.17 -2.07
N GLY A 13 6.29 7.48 -2.14
CA GLY A 13 5.83 8.14 -3.36
C GLY A 13 6.84 8.11 -4.52
N ALA A 14 8.12 7.87 -4.23
CA ALA A 14 9.20 7.70 -5.21
C ALA A 14 9.53 6.24 -5.51
N ALA A 15 8.89 5.27 -4.84
CA ALA A 15 9.16 3.85 -5.05
C ALA A 15 8.98 3.47 -6.52
N THR A 16 10.02 2.83 -7.09
CA THR A 16 10.00 2.29 -8.45
C THR A 16 9.68 0.80 -8.45
N VAL A 17 10.04 0.11 -7.35
CA VAL A 17 9.83 -1.34 -7.17
C VAL A 17 9.20 -1.61 -5.81
N LEU A 18 8.14 -2.42 -5.81
CA LEU A 18 7.55 -3.02 -4.61
C LEU A 18 7.90 -4.51 -4.57
N CYS A 19 8.79 -4.90 -3.67
CA CYS A 19 9.07 -6.29 -3.36
C CYS A 19 8.03 -6.79 -2.36
N VAL A 20 7.20 -7.74 -2.77
CA VAL A 20 6.09 -8.23 -1.95
C VAL A 20 6.29 -9.69 -1.59
N ASP A 21 6.13 -10.03 -0.32
CA ASP A 21 5.99 -11.42 0.09
C ASP A 21 4.62 -11.94 -0.37
N LYS A 22 4.57 -13.19 -0.86
CA LYS A 22 3.33 -13.83 -1.26
C LYS A 22 2.38 -14.00 -0.07
N THR A 23 2.90 -14.71 0.96
CA THR A 23 2.09 -15.21 2.07
C THR A 23 1.68 -14.07 3.00
N GLY A 24 0.38 -13.94 3.24
CA GLY A 24 -0.13 -12.90 4.12
C GLY A 24 -0.19 -11.49 3.54
N THR A 25 0.49 -11.22 2.42
CA THR A 25 0.42 -9.94 1.69
C THR A 25 -0.52 -10.04 0.49
N LEU A 26 -0.20 -10.92 -0.48
CA LEU A 26 -1.07 -11.15 -1.63
C LEU A 26 -2.18 -12.16 -1.32
N THR A 27 -1.93 -13.10 -0.41
CA THR A 27 -2.85 -14.13 0.02
C THR A 27 -3.33 -13.93 1.45
N HIS A 28 -4.36 -14.68 1.85
CA HIS A 28 -4.94 -14.59 3.20
C HIS A 28 -4.08 -15.24 4.29
N ASN A 29 -3.01 -15.97 3.94
CA ASN A 29 -2.22 -16.81 4.86
C ASN A 29 -3.10 -17.80 5.64
N ARG A 30 -4.04 -18.39 4.97
CA ARG A 30 -4.90 -19.45 5.53
C ARG A 30 -5.13 -20.50 4.46
N MET A 31 -5.05 -21.77 4.84
CA MET A 31 -5.46 -22.83 3.94
C MET A 31 -6.98 -22.85 3.82
N ALA A 32 -7.48 -22.99 2.60
CA ALA A 32 -8.88 -23.23 2.31
C ALA A 32 -9.00 -24.41 1.36
N LEU A 33 -10.10 -25.15 1.46
CA LEU A 33 -10.41 -26.21 0.51
C LEU A 33 -10.64 -25.58 -0.87
N ALA A 34 -9.72 -25.86 -1.82
CA ALA A 34 -9.78 -25.37 -3.19
C ALA A 34 -10.59 -26.29 -4.10
N ALA A 35 -10.43 -27.61 -3.94
CA ALA A 35 -11.19 -28.63 -4.68
C ALA A 35 -11.26 -29.94 -3.91
N ALA A 36 -12.24 -30.77 -4.26
CA ALA A 36 -12.33 -32.17 -3.85
C ALA A 36 -12.59 -33.06 -5.07
N HIS A 37 -12.16 -34.32 -5.02
CA HIS A 37 -12.37 -35.33 -6.08
C HIS A 37 -12.77 -36.65 -5.44
N ASP A 38 -13.92 -37.19 -5.82
CA ASP A 38 -14.46 -38.45 -5.28
C ASP A 38 -14.04 -39.70 -6.07
N GLY A 39 -13.07 -39.56 -6.96
CA GLY A 39 -12.61 -40.62 -7.89
C GLY A 39 -13.36 -40.62 -9.22
N ARG A 40 -14.45 -39.89 -9.36
CA ARG A 40 -15.25 -39.78 -10.59
C ARG A 40 -15.43 -38.35 -11.05
N THR A 41 -15.74 -37.47 -10.11
CA THR A 41 -16.05 -36.06 -10.36
C THR A 41 -15.21 -35.16 -9.47
N ALA A 42 -14.90 -33.97 -9.97
CA ALA A 42 -14.27 -32.90 -9.20
C ALA A 42 -15.34 -31.90 -8.74
N TRP A 43 -15.18 -31.39 -7.54
CA TRP A 43 -16.02 -30.35 -6.96
C TRP A 43 -15.15 -29.18 -6.48
N VAL A 44 -15.49 -27.98 -6.93
CA VAL A 44 -14.90 -26.75 -6.45
C VAL A 44 -15.89 -26.09 -5.49
N PRO A 45 -15.54 -25.90 -4.21
CA PRO A 45 -16.43 -25.29 -3.24
C PRO A 45 -16.83 -23.87 -3.67
N PRO A 46 -18.12 -23.52 -3.67
CA PRO A 46 -18.54 -22.15 -3.87
C PRO A 46 -18.04 -21.25 -2.73
N PRO A 47 -17.89 -19.93 -2.94
CA PRO A 47 -17.67 -18.98 -1.86
C PRO A 47 -18.78 -19.09 -0.80
N GLY A 48 -18.39 -19.16 0.48
CA GLY A 48 -19.33 -19.31 1.62
C GLY A 48 -19.39 -20.72 2.19
N ASP A 49 -20.18 -20.90 3.27
CA ASP A 49 -20.26 -22.12 4.09
C ASP A 49 -21.39 -23.08 3.69
N GLY A 50 -21.78 -23.11 2.41
CA GLY A 50 -22.80 -24.03 1.93
C GLY A 50 -22.41 -25.51 2.13
N PRO A 51 -23.36 -26.43 2.41
CA PRO A 51 -23.08 -27.85 2.60
C PRO A 51 -22.46 -28.46 1.34
N PRO A 52 -21.52 -29.42 1.48
CA PRO A 52 -20.96 -30.13 0.36
C PRO A 52 -22.03 -30.98 -0.33
N PRO A 53 -21.94 -31.22 -1.66
CA PRO A 53 -22.82 -32.17 -2.34
C PRO A 53 -22.64 -33.59 -1.77
N ALA A 54 -23.69 -34.43 -1.88
CA ALA A 54 -23.73 -35.76 -1.27
C ALA A 54 -22.48 -36.65 -1.48
N PRO A 55 -21.83 -36.73 -2.68
CA PRO A 55 -20.62 -37.53 -2.85
C PRO A 55 -19.44 -37.06 -1.99
N PHE A 56 -19.37 -35.75 -1.71
CA PHE A 56 -18.26 -35.14 -0.96
C PHE A 56 -18.51 -35.01 0.53
N GLU A 57 -19.77 -35.21 0.99
CA GLU A 57 -20.11 -35.19 2.40
C GLU A 57 -19.38 -36.31 3.17
N ALA A 58 -19.38 -37.53 2.66
CA ALA A 58 -18.69 -38.66 3.26
C ALA A 58 -17.16 -38.49 3.26
N LEU A 59 -16.59 -37.93 2.18
CA LEU A 59 -15.19 -37.62 2.05
C LEU A 59 -14.74 -36.60 3.13
N LEU A 60 -15.47 -35.49 3.25
CA LEU A 60 -15.18 -34.44 4.23
C LEU A 60 -15.42 -34.90 5.68
N ALA A 61 -16.48 -35.63 5.94
CA ALA A 61 -16.77 -36.20 7.26
C ALA A 61 -15.66 -37.16 7.72
N THR A 62 -15.16 -38.03 6.82
CA THR A 62 -14.04 -38.94 7.12
C THR A 62 -12.74 -38.16 7.30
N ALA A 63 -12.47 -37.16 6.47
CA ALA A 63 -11.30 -36.29 6.65
C ALA A 63 -11.34 -35.56 8.01
N ALA A 64 -12.51 -35.08 8.42
CA ALA A 64 -12.71 -34.45 9.74
C ALA A 64 -12.51 -35.45 10.88
N ALA A 65 -12.99 -36.70 10.73
CA ALA A 65 -12.75 -37.76 11.70
C ALA A 65 -11.27 -38.13 11.85
N ALA A 66 -10.43 -37.83 10.87
CA ALA A 66 -8.98 -38.00 10.92
C ALA A 66 -8.24 -36.75 11.45
N CYS A 67 -8.93 -35.62 11.71
CA CYS A 67 -8.33 -34.41 12.26
C CYS A 67 -8.20 -34.49 13.79
N PRO A 68 -7.09 -34.02 14.37
CA PRO A 68 -6.99 -33.86 15.83
C PRO A 68 -8.00 -32.78 16.30
N PRO A 69 -8.61 -32.94 17.49
CA PRO A 69 -9.57 -31.97 18.03
C PRO A 69 -8.99 -30.55 18.14
N GLU A 70 -7.72 -30.43 18.49
CA GLU A 70 -7.02 -29.15 18.65
C GLU A 70 -6.73 -28.46 17.31
N ALA A 71 -6.80 -29.20 16.19
CA ALA A 71 -6.56 -28.72 14.81
C ALA A 71 -5.42 -27.70 14.66
N PRO A 72 -4.19 -28.05 15.07
CA PRO A 72 -3.05 -27.12 14.99
C PRO A 72 -2.67 -26.79 13.53
N ASP A 73 -2.89 -27.76 12.62
CA ASP A 73 -2.57 -27.60 11.20
C ASP A 73 -3.62 -26.75 10.48
N PRO A 74 -3.22 -25.81 9.62
CA PRO A 74 -4.15 -25.00 8.83
C PRO A 74 -5.07 -25.81 7.91
N MET A 75 -4.60 -26.94 7.37
CA MET A 75 -5.46 -27.82 6.53
C MET A 75 -6.52 -28.51 7.38
N ASP A 76 -6.19 -28.92 8.61
CA ASP A 76 -7.15 -29.51 9.54
C ASP A 76 -8.27 -28.53 9.89
N ARG A 77 -7.91 -27.28 10.16
CA ARG A 77 -8.89 -26.21 10.38
C ARG A 77 -9.81 -26.01 9.18
N ALA A 78 -9.24 -26.02 7.95
CA ALA A 78 -10.02 -25.90 6.72
C ALA A 78 -10.98 -27.08 6.50
N ILE A 79 -10.55 -28.30 6.83
CA ILE A 79 -11.40 -29.50 6.80
C ILE A 79 -12.56 -29.38 7.78
N LEU A 80 -12.24 -29.08 9.06
CA LEU A 80 -13.26 -28.99 10.12
C LEU A 80 -14.25 -27.86 9.85
N GLN A 81 -13.80 -26.72 9.38
CA GLN A 81 -14.67 -25.61 8.98
C GLN A 81 -15.65 -26.02 7.88
N ARG A 82 -15.19 -26.80 6.88
CA ARG A 82 -16.00 -27.17 5.73
C ARG A 82 -16.90 -28.39 5.99
N ALA A 83 -16.44 -29.34 6.82
CA ALA A 83 -17.23 -30.53 7.20
C ALA A 83 -18.37 -30.22 8.16
N GLY A 84 -18.32 -29.08 8.85
CA GLY A 84 -19.28 -28.72 9.90
C GLY A 84 -19.06 -29.53 11.20
N THR A 85 -19.93 -29.29 12.19
CA THR A 85 -19.79 -29.81 13.57
C THR A 85 -20.35 -31.23 13.78
N ARG A 86 -20.33 -32.09 12.80
CA ARG A 86 -20.72 -33.48 13.04
C ARG A 86 -19.59 -34.23 13.77
N PRO A 87 -19.78 -34.61 15.06
CA PRO A 87 -18.76 -35.43 15.72
C PRO A 87 -18.73 -36.82 15.05
N PRO A 88 -17.54 -37.45 14.97
CA PRO A 88 -17.45 -38.84 14.56
C PRO A 88 -18.31 -39.72 15.46
N PRO A 89 -18.89 -40.82 14.93
CA PRO A 89 -19.66 -41.71 15.74
C PRO A 89 -18.77 -42.47 16.73
N GLY A 90 -18.98 -42.27 18.02
CA GLY A 90 -18.33 -43.03 19.07
C GLY A 90 -17.19 -42.31 19.81
N ALA A 91 -16.41 -43.07 20.57
CA ALA A 91 -15.28 -42.56 21.35
C ALA A 91 -13.96 -42.76 20.61
N LEU A 92 -13.10 -41.77 20.68
CA LEU A 92 -11.71 -41.89 20.13
C LEU A 92 -10.92 -42.92 20.94
N LEU A 93 -10.54 -44.02 20.29
CA LEU A 93 -9.74 -45.08 20.89
C LEU A 93 -8.24 -44.84 20.76
N ARG A 94 -7.80 -44.44 19.55
CA ARG A 94 -6.37 -44.24 19.27
C ARG A 94 -6.16 -43.20 18.17
N ARG A 95 -5.03 -42.50 18.29
CA ARG A 95 -4.53 -41.56 17.26
C ARG A 95 -3.11 -41.93 16.88
N GLU A 96 -2.81 -41.95 15.60
CA GLU A 96 -1.45 -42.10 15.04
C GLU A 96 -1.13 -40.88 14.20
N GLY A 97 -0.09 -40.15 14.59
CA GLY A 97 0.40 -38.96 13.87
C GLY A 97 1.36 -39.32 12.75
N VAL A 98 1.78 -38.32 11.99
CA VAL A 98 2.83 -38.45 10.96
C VAL A 98 4.14 -38.95 11.57
N GLN A 99 4.72 -39.99 10.98
CA GLN A 99 6.02 -40.56 11.36
C GLN A 99 6.96 -40.61 10.14
N PRO A 100 8.28 -40.68 10.35
CA PRO A 100 9.23 -40.89 9.26
C PRO A 100 8.86 -42.14 8.46
N GLY A 101 8.71 -42.01 7.15
CA GLY A 101 8.25 -43.07 6.26
C GLY A 101 6.73 -43.30 6.20
N HIS A 102 5.93 -42.67 7.08
CA HIS A 102 4.49 -42.77 7.12
C HIS A 102 3.83 -41.36 7.08
N PRO A 103 3.77 -40.71 5.90
CA PRO A 103 3.26 -39.33 5.76
C PRO A 103 1.72 -39.29 5.75
N PHE A 104 1.11 -39.81 6.79
CA PHE A 104 -0.34 -39.82 7.00
C PHE A 104 -0.68 -39.75 8.49
N VAL A 105 -1.92 -39.41 8.77
CA VAL A 105 -2.53 -39.41 10.11
C VAL A 105 -3.70 -40.36 10.07
N SER A 106 -3.85 -41.23 11.10
CA SER A 106 -5.00 -42.06 11.31
C SER A 106 -5.64 -41.83 12.67
N GLN A 107 -6.95 -41.98 12.75
CA GLN A 107 -7.70 -42.03 14.01
C GLN A 107 -8.66 -43.21 13.99
N CYS A 108 -8.73 -43.91 15.12
CA CYS A 108 -9.65 -45.00 15.36
C CYS A 108 -10.76 -44.57 16.35
N TRP A 109 -11.99 -44.70 15.94
CA TRP A 109 -13.18 -44.38 16.71
C TRP A 109 -13.95 -45.65 17.00
N GLN A 110 -14.33 -45.90 18.26
CA GLN A 110 -15.10 -47.06 18.68
C GLN A 110 -16.59 -46.67 18.86
N ASN A 111 -17.47 -47.40 18.17
CA ASN A 111 -18.89 -47.24 18.31
C ASN A 111 -19.52 -48.65 18.54
N GLY A 112 -19.86 -48.98 19.79
CA GLY A 112 -20.23 -50.34 20.15
C GLY A 112 -19.10 -51.32 19.85
N ASP A 113 -19.41 -52.39 19.14
CA ASP A 113 -18.46 -53.42 18.72
C ASP A 113 -17.74 -53.10 17.39
N MET A 114 -18.03 -51.94 16.82
CA MET A 114 -17.38 -51.53 15.56
C MET A 114 -16.24 -50.55 15.81
N LEU A 115 -15.17 -50.77 15.09
CA LEU A 115 -14.01 -49.88 15.01
C LEU A 115 -14.04 -49.17 13.65
N HIS A 116 -14.06 -47.86 13.67
CA HIS A 116 -14.06 -47.02 12.48
C HIS A 116 -12.73 -46.29 12.40
N PHE A 117 -11.98 -46.54 11.35
CA PHE A 117 -10.69 -45.87 11.09
C PHE A 117 -10.86 -44.83 10.00
N ALA A 118 -10.34 -43.66 10.26
CA ALA A 118 -10.20 -42.55 9.31
C ALA A 118 -8.74 -42.27 9.05
N LEU A 119 -8.35 -42.17 7.79
CA LEU A 119 -6.97 -41.95 7.34
C LEU A 119 -6.90 -40.77 6.36
N LYS A 120 -5.94 -39.89 6.56
CA LYS A 120 -5.62 -38.82 5.63
C LYS A 120 -4.10 -38.60 5.53
N GLY A 121 -3.62 -38.23 4.35
CA GLY A 121 -2.17 -37.99 4.17
C GLY A 121 -1.74 -37.84 2.73
N ALA A 122 -0.45 -38.00 2.50
CA ALA A 122 0.10 -37.91 1.15
C ALA A 122 -0.59 -38.93 0.21
N PRO A 123 -1.02 -38.51 -1.00
CA PRO A 123 -1.79 -39.35 -1.90
C PRO A 123 -1.12 -40.71 -2.16
N GLU A 124 0.18 -40.72 -2.39
CA GLU A 124 0.95 -41.93 -2.68
C GLU A 124 0.90 -42.93 -1.49
N ALA A 125 1.02 -42.44 -0.27
CA ALA A 125 1.06 -43.26 0.93
C ALA A 125 -0.31 -43.80 1.33
N VAL A 126 -1.37 -43.02 1.13
CA VAL A 126 -2.75 -43.42 1.41
C VAL A 126 -3.26 -44.40 0.35
N LEU A 127 -3.07 -44.08 -0.94
CA LEU A 127 -3.55 -44.92 -2.05
C LEU A 127 -2.86 -46.26 -2.12
N ALA A 128 -1.58 -46.35 -1.72
CA ALA A 128 -0.86 -47.66 -1.61
C ALA A 128 -1.50 -48.62 -0.57
N ARG A 129 -2.32 -48.13 0.37
CA ARG A 129 -3.04 -48.90 1.37
C ARG A 129 -4.45 -49.31 0.95
N CYS A 130 -4.96 -48.67 -0.11
CA CYS A 130 -6.33 -48.85 -0.59
C CYS A 130 -6.41 -50.05 -1.55
N THR A 131 -6.67 -51.24 -1.01
CA THR A 131 -6.78 -52.49 -1.78
C THR A 131 -8.22 -52.98 -1.95
N GLY A 132 -9.19 -52.32 -1.30
CA GLY A 132 -10.59 -52.80 -1.20
C GLY A 132 -11.64 -51.98 -1.93
N GLY A 133 -11.29 -51.00 -2.75
CA GLY A 133 -12.24 -50.06 -3.35
C GLY A 133 -12.44 -50.21 -4.87
N ALA A 134 -13.56 -49.74 -5.37
CA ALA A 134 -13.87 -49.65 -6.81
C ALA A 134 -13.05 -48.60 -7.57
N MET A 135 -12.19 -47.84 -6.88
CA MET A 135 -11.41 -46.74 -7.41
C MET A 135 -9.98 -47.19 -7.74
N ALA A 136 -9.57 -47.04 -9.01
CA ALA A 136 -8.18 -47.26 -9.39
C ALA A 136 -7.27 -46.15 -8.84
N PRO A 137 -6.12 -46.47 -8.24
CA PRO A 137 -5.20 -45.47 -7.67
C PRO A 137 -4.60 -44.52 -8.70
N GLU A 138 -4.31 -44.99 -9.91
CA GLU A 138 -3.54 -44.26 -10.91
C GLU A 138 -4.24 -42.96 -11.41
N PRO A 139 -5.56 -42.91 -11.71
CA PRO A 139 -6.24 -41.66 -12.04
C PRO A 139 -6.21 -40.63 -10.91
N LEU A 140 -6.35 -41.08 -9.67
CA LEU A 140 -6.26 -40.18 -8.50
C LEU A 140 -4.85 -39.62 -8.30
N LEU A 141 -3.80 -40.44 -8.50
CA LEU A 141 -2.43 -39.97 -8.46
C LEU A 141 -2.15 -38.97 -9.59
N ALA A 142 -2.66 -39.20 -10.79
CA ALA A 142 -2.55 -38.25 -11.89
C ALA A 142 -3.23 -36.92 -11.57
N GLN A 143 -4.45 -36.98 -10.98
CA GLN A 143 -5.17 -35.78 -10.54
C GLN A 143 -4.42 -35.04 -9.41
N ALA A 144 -3.88 -35.78 -8.43
CA ALA A 144 -3.09 -35.19 -7.35
C ALA A 144 -1.83 -34.48 -7.88
N ARG A 145 -1.15 -35.08 -8.87
CA ARG A 145 -0.01 -34.46 -9.55
C ARG A 145 -0.42 -33.20 -10.33
N ALA A 146 -1.55 -33.24 -11.05
CA ALA A 146 -2.06 -32.08 -11.79
C ALA A 146 -2.35 -30.91 -10.84
N TRP A 147 -3.06 -31.14 -9.74
CA TRP A 147 -3.33 -30.13 -8.72
C TRP A 147 -2.05 -29.65 -7.99
N GLY A 148 -1.09 -30.56 -7.77
CA GLY A 148 0.23 -30.23 -7.25
C GLY A 148 1.02 -29.31 -8.18
N ALA A 149 0.89 -29.50 -9.50
CA ALA A 149 1.48 -28.60 -10.50
C ALA A 149 0.84 -27.21 -10.52
N GLU A 150 -0.44 -27.09 -10.14
CA GLU A 150 -1.11 -25.80 -9.90
C GLU A 150 -0.70 -25.15 -8.57
N GLY A 151 0.14 -25.84 -7.79
CA GLY A 151 0.63 -25.33 -6.51
C GLY A 151 -0.28 -25.61 -5.32
N TRP A 152 -1.27 -26.48 -5.47
CA TRP A 152 -2.16 -26.85 -4.37
C TRP A 152 -1.53 -27.94 -3.50
N ARG A 153 -1.86 -27.96 -2.22
CA ARG A 153 -1.52 -29.06 -1.34
C ARG A 153 -2.61 -30.12 -1.38
N VAL A 154 -2.27 -31.32 -1.79
CA VAL A 154 -3.23 -32.41 -1.99
C VAL A 154 -3.03 -33.49 -0.95
N ILE A 155 -4.14 -33.94 -0.35
CA ILE A 155 -4.18 -35.11 0.52
C ILE A 155 -5.22 -36.09 -0.03
N ALA A 156 -4.97 -37.38 0.18
CA ALA A 156 -5.96 -38.44 -0.01
C ALA A 156 -6.61 -38.78 1.34
N VAL A 157 -7.84 -39.27 1.25
CA VAL A 157 -8.68 -39.67 2.40
C VAL A 157 -9.20 -41.07 2.18
N ALA A 158 -9.10 -41.91 3.20
CA ALA A 158 -9.57 -43.28 3.20
C ALA A 158 -10.20 -43.66 4.51
N ARG A 159 -11.03 -44.68 4.52
CA ARG A 159 -11.66 -45.28 5.69
C ARG A 159 -11.60 -46.80 5.65
N VAL A 160 -11.71 -47.40 6.82
CA VAL A 160 -11.98 -48.83 6.96
C VAL A 160 -12.76 -49.06 8.27
N SER A 161 -13.60 -50.08 8.28
CA SER A 161 -14.35 -50.46 9.49
C SER A 161 -14.19 -51.96 9.75
N HIS A 162 -13.96 -52.32 10.99
CA HIS A 162 -13.81 -53.70 11.44
C HIS A 162 -14.71 -53.96 12.66
N ALA A 163 -15.27 -55.17 12.74
CA ALA A 163 -15.84 -55.66 14.00
C ALA A 163 -14.66 -55.97 14.95
N ARG A 164 -14.75 -55.53 16.18
CA ARG A 164 -13.68 -55.69 17.19
C ARG A 164 -13.32 -57.14 17.48
N ASP A 165 -14.36 -57.99 17.56
CA ASP A 165 -14.21 -59.43 17.88
C ASP A 165 -13.57 -60.23 16.73
N GLY A 166 -13.56 -59.71 15.51
CA GLY A 166 -12.93 -60.31 14.33
C GLY A 166 -11.61 -59.71 13.92
N ALA A 167 -11.14 -58.69 14.66
CA ALA A 167 -9.90 -57.98 14.35
C ALA A 167 -8.70 -58.68 15.01
N ASP A 168 -7.53 -58.54 14.38
CA ASP A 168 -6.26 -58.93 15.05
C ASP A 168 -5.99 -58.06 16.29
N ALA A 169 -5.09 -58.51 17.18
CA ALA A 169 -4.84 -57.86 18.45
C ALA A 169 -4.39 -56.36 18.27
N ALA A 170 -3.65 -56.02 17.23
CA ALA A 170 -3.21 -54.68 16.97
C ALA A 170 -4.36 -53.78 16.49
N THR A 171 -5.18 -54.28 15.57
CA THR A 171 -6.39 -53.59 15.07
C THR A 171 -7.44 -53.44 16.18
N ALA A 172 -7.69 -54.47 16.99
CA ALA A 172 -8.55 -54.41 18.16
C ALA A 172 -8.10 -53.38 19.21
N ALA A 173 -6.81 -53.10 19.30
CA ALA A 173 -6.22 -52.02 20.09
C ALA A 173 -6.22 -50.65 19.40
N GLY A 174 -6.86 -50.53 18.24
CA GLY A 174 -7.00 -49.27 17.48
C GLY A 174 -5.83 -48.91 16.58
N GLN A 175 -4.85 -49.84 16.36
CA GLN A 175 -3.77 -49.60 15.42
C GLN A 175 -4.29 -49.65 13.98
N ALA A 176 -3.88 -48.71 13.15
CA ALA A 176 -4.31 -48.61 11.77
C ALA A 176 -3.92 -49.86 10.94
N PRO A 177 -4.86 -50.53 10.26
CA PRO A 177 -4.58 -51.68 9.41
C PRO A 177 -3.60 -51.33 8.29
N ALA A 178 -2.73 -52.29 7.94
CA ALA A 178 -1.74 -52.07 6.87
C ALA A 178 -2.37 -51.91 5.48
N GLN A 179 -3.49 -52.60 5.21
CA GLN A 179 -4.20 -52.65 3.93
C GLN A 179 -5.70 -52.77 4.16
N GLY A 180 -6.48 -52.82 3.08
CA GLY A 180 -7.95 -53.00 3.16
C GLY A 180 -8.73 -51.70 3.25
N TRP A 181 -8.07 -50.56 3.03
CA TRP A 181 -8.72 -49.25 3.07
C TRP A 181 -9.56 -48.99 1.84
N GLU A 182 -10.73 -48.36 2.05
CA GLU A 182 -11.57 -47.80 1.00
C GLU A 182 -11.13 -46.36 0.76
N CYS A 183 -10.63 -46.05 -0.41
CA CYS A 183 -10.34 -44.68 -0.81
C CYS A 183 -11.66 -43.92 -1.06
N LEU A 184 -11.79 -42.74 -0.45
CA LEU A 184 -12.95 -41.86 -0.66
C LEU A 184 -12.63 -40.71 -1.63
N GLY A 185 -11.35 -40.38 -1.84
CA GLY A 185 -10.96 -39.36 -2.79
C GLY A 185 -9.82 -38.48 -2.32
N LEU A 186 -9.73 -37.31 -2.98
CA LEU A 186 -8.71 -36.30 -2.75
C LEU A 186 -9.32 -34.99 -2.26
N LEU A 187 -8.58 -34.29 -1.39
CA LEU A 187 -8.84 -32.92 -1.00
C LEU A 187 -7.63 -32.07 -1.38
N ALA A 188 -7.87 -30.95 -2.06
CA ALA A 188 -6.84 -30.00 -2.46
C ALA A 188 -7.04 -28.68 -1.72
N PHE A 189 -5.95 -28.10 -1.21
CA PHE A 189 -5.94 -26.88 -0.42
C PHE A 189 -5.03 -25.86 -1.06
N ALA A 190 -5.48 -24.60 -1.03
CA ALA A 190 -4.72 -23.45 -1.46
C ALA A 190 -4.84 -22.33 -0.43
N ASP A 191 -3.87 -21.43 -0.44
CA ASP A 191 -3.97 -20.16 0.27
C ASP A 191 -4.60 -19.13 -0.69
N PRO A 192 -5.87 -18.74 -0.49
CA PRO A 192 -6.59 -17.94 -1.47
C PRO A 192 -5.99 -16.55 -1.61
N LEU A 193 -5.96 -16.07 -2.84
CA LEU A 193 -5.62 -14.69 -3.18
C LEU A 193 -6.65 -13.73 -2.56
N ARG A 194 -6.20 -12.58 -2.09
CA ARG A 194 -7.10 -11.52 -1.61
C ARG A 194 -7.81 -10.84 -2.79
N GLU A 195 -9.10 -10.59 -2.67
CA GLU A 195 -9.94 -10.05 -3.74
C GLU A 195 -9.47 -8.70 -4.29
N GLU A 196 -8.89 -7.85 -3.43
CA GLU A 196 -8.42 -6.52 -3.79
C GLU A 196 -7.07 -6.50 -4.52
N VAL A 197 -6.31 -7.60 -4.51
CA VAL A 197 -4.94 -7.63 -5.04
C VAL A 197 -4.87 -7.39 -6.55
N PRO A 198 -5.70 -7.98 -7.41
CA PRO A 198 -5.63 -7.72 -8.85
C PRO A 198 -5.79 -6.25 -9.21
N ALA A 199 -6.77 -5.57 -8.59
CA ALA A 199 -7.01 -4.14 -8.81
C ALA A 199 -5.83 -3.28 -8.29
N ALA A 200 -5.26 -3.64 -7.14
CA ALA A 200 -4.12 -2.95 -6.56
C ALA A 200 -2.84 -3.11 -7.41
N LEU A 201 -2.58 -4.31 -7.96
CA LEU A 201 -1.48 -4.55 -8.88
C LEU A 201 -1.63 -3.77 -10.20
N GLN A 202 -2.86 -3.68 -10.70
CA GLN A 202 -3.15 -2.86 -11.88
C GLN A 202 -2.86 -1.37 -11.60
N ALA A 203 -3.26 -0.85 -10.44
CA ALA A 203 -2.97 0.52 -10.03
C ALA A 203 -1.44 0.78 -9.89
N CYS A 204 -0.66 -0.18 -9.38
CA CYS A 204 0.80 -0.10 -9.37
C CYS A 204 1.37 0.01 -10.79
N ARG A 205 0.89 -0.84 -11.70
CA ARG A 205 1.33 -0.85 -13.10
C ARG A 205 1.03 0.48 -13.79
N GLU A 206 -0.18 1.02 -13.61
CA GLU A 206 -0.56 2.34 -14.14
C GLU A 206 0.29 3.47 -13.56
N ALA A 207 0.68 3.35 -12.29
CA ALA A 207 1.56 4.28 -11.61
C ALA A 207 3.05 4.12 -12.00
N GLY A 208 3.39 3.19 -12.90
CA GLY A 208 4.76 2.91 -13.31
C GLY A 208 5.60 2.26 -12.20
N VAL A 209 4.95 1.66 -11.20
CA VAL A 209 5.62 0.95 -10.10
C VAL A 209 5.66 -0.54 -10.41
N ARG A 210 6.85 -1.09 -10.53
CA ARG A 210 7.05 -2.52 -10.76
C ARG A 210 6.80 -3.31 -9.47
N VAL A 211 5.99 -4.36 -9.55
CA VAL A 211 5.79 -5.27 -8.43
C VAL A 211 6.57 -6.56 -8.66
N VAL A 212 7.30 -6.99 -7.65
CA VAL A 212 8.14 -8.19 -7.65
C VAL A 212 7.68 -9.08 -6.52
N MET A 213 7.30 -10.32 -6.83
CA MET A 213 6.90 -11.29 -5.82
C MET A 213 8.10 -12.12 -5.36
N ILE A 214 8.29 -12.20 -4.04
CA ILE A 214 9.38 -12.93 -3.40
C ILE A 214 8.77 -13.93 -2.42
N THR A 215 9.01 -15.24 -2.61
CA THR A 215 8.38 -16.28 -1.79
C THR A 215 9.30 -17.48 -1.53
N GLY A 216 9.10 -18.13 -0.39
CA GLY A 216 9.71 -19.43 -0.09
C GLY A 216 9.03 -20.61 -0.80
N ASP A 217 7.89 -20.40 -1.46
CA ASP A 217 7.12 -21.45 -2.14
C ASP A 217 7.83 -22.00 -3.38
N ALA A 218 7.32 -23.14 -3.86
CA ALA A 218 7.77 -23.73 -5.12
C ALA A 218 7.47 -22.83 -6.33
N PRO A 219 8.28 -22.89 -7.41
CA PRO A 219 8.08 -22.07 -8.61
C PRO A 219 6.67 -22.20 -9.21
N ALA A 220 6.12 -23.40 -9.29
CA ALA A 220 4.78 -23.65 -9.84
C ALA A 220 3.69 -22.90 -9.06
N THR A 221 3.72 -22.97 -7.73
CA THR A 221 2.80 -22.23 -6.84
C THR A 221 2.95 -20.73 -7.03
N ALA A 222 4.18 -20.23 -7.09
CA ALA A 222 4.47 -18.82 -7.28
C ALA A 222 3.91 -18.29 -8.62
N VAL A 223 4.10 -19.04 -9.71
CA VAL A 223 3.56 -18.70 -11.04
C VAL A 223 2.04 -18.72 -11.05
N ALA A 224 1.40 -19.74 -10.46
CA ALA A 224 -0.05 -19.84 -10.40
C ALA A 224 -0.68 -18.63 -9.68
N ILE A 225 -0.13 -18.25 -8.51
CA ILE A 225 -0.58 -17.07 -7.76
C ILE A 225 -0.29 -15.78 -8.54
N ALA A 226 0.87 -15.65 -9.19
CA ALA A 226 1.21 -14.47 -9.96
C ALA A 226 0.28 -14.25 -11.16
N ARG A 227 -0.14 -15.34 -11.82
CA ARG A 227 -1.14 -15.28 -12.90
C ARG A 227 -2.53 -14.92 -12.35
N ALA A 228 -2.97 -15.58 -11.30
CA ALA A 228 -4.25 -15.29 -10.67
C ALA A 228 -4.33 -13.84 -10.15
N ALA A 229 -3.21 -13.30 -9.65
CA ALA A 229 -3.10 -11.93 -9.20
C ALA A 229 -3.00 -10.90 -10.35
N GLY A 230 -2.78 -11.34 -11.59
CA GLY A 230 -2.54 -10.47 -12.73
C GLY A 230 -1.13 -9.86 -12.75
N LEU A 231 -0.19 -10.38 -11.96
CA LEU A 231 1.21 -9.96 -12.00
C LEU A 231 1.89 -10.41 -13.30
N LEU A 232 1.53 -11.59 -13.80
CA LEU A 232 1.90 -12.12 -15.09
C LEU A 232 0.70 -12.18 -16.04
N SER A 233 0.93 -11.91 -17.32
CA SER A 233 -0.09 -12.19 -18.35
C SER A 233 -0.30 -13.70 -18.48
N PRO A 234 -1.52 -14.18 -18.79
CA PRO A 234 -1.82 -15.61 -18.91
C PRO A 234 -0.86 -16.38 -19.82
N ASP A 235 -0.51 -15.78 -20.97
CA ASP A 235 0.30 -16.37 -22.02
C ASP A 235 1.80 -16.04 -21.93
N ALA A 236 2.22 -15.21 -20.95
CA ALA A 236 3.62 -14.85 -20.80
C ALA A 236 4.43 -16.02 -20.25
N ALA A 237 5.60 -16.27 -20.87
CA ALA A 237 6.61 -17.11 -20.27
C ALA A 237 7.03 -16.53 -18.91
N ALA A 238 6.86 -17.30 -17.85
CA ALA A 238 7.22 -16.85 -16.50
C ALA A 238 8.74 -16.95 -16.31
N GLU A 239 9.42 -15.80 -16.29
CA GLU A 239 10.80 -15.75 -15.80
C GLU A 239 10.78 -15.84 -14.26
N VAL A 240 11.14 -17.02 -13.74
CA VAL A 240 11.25 -17.29 -12.30
C VAL A 240 12.72 -17.55 -11.97
N LEU A 241 13.23 -16.86 -10.97
CA LEU A 241 14.53 -17.17 -10.36
C LEU A 241 14.30 -17.90 -9.04
N THR A 242 14.95 -19.04 -8.88
CA THR A 242 14.99 -19.77 -7.60
C THR A 242 16.17 -19.32 -6.73
N GLY A 243 16.12 -19.64 -5.43
CA GLY A 243 17.27 -19.43 -4.56
C GLY A 243 18.54 -20.09 -5.08
N ALA A 244 18.44 -21.31 -5.64
CA ALA A 244 19.57 -22.03 -6.25
C ALA A 244 20.13 -21.29 -7.48
N ASP A 245 19.25 -20.72 -8.33
CA ASP A 245 19.70 -19.91 -9.47
C ASP A 245 20.44 -18.66 -9.01
N ILE A 246 19.92 -17.99 -7.95
CA ILE A 246 20.56 -16.80 -7.36
C ILE A 246 21.96 -17.16 -6.87
N ASP A 247 22.15 -18.31 -6.21
CA ASP A 247 23.45 -18.75 -5.69
C ASP A 247 24.43 -19.12 -6.79
N ALA A 248 23.93 -19.64 -7.93
CA ALA A 248 24.74 -20.04 -9.08
C ALA A 248 25.20 -18.86 -9.96
N LEU A 249 24.46 -17.73 -9.94
CA LEU A 249 24.77 -16.57 -10.77
C LEU A 249 25.92 -15.73 -10.19
N SER A 250 26.82 -15.27 -11.08
CA SER A 250 27.77 -14.21 -10.73
C SER A 250 27.03 -12.91 -10.45
N GLU A 251 27.63 -12.02 -9.64
CA GLU A 251 27.00 -10.76 -9.24
C GLU A 251 26.55 -9.91 -10.44
N ALA A 252 27.42 -9.80 -11.47
CA ALA A 252 27.13 -9.03 -12.67
C ALA A 252 25.95 -9.60 -13.50
N LEU A 253 25.81 -10.94 -13.56
CA LEU A 253 24.68 -11.58 -14.22
C LEU A 253 23.41 -11.44 -13.38
N PHE A 254 23.51 -11.57 -12.06
CA PHE A 254 22.39 -11.40 -11.16
C PHE A 254 21.82 -9.97 -11.23
N GLU A 255 22.66 -8.94 -11.24
CA GLU A 255 22.25 -7.53 -11.39
C GLU A 255 21.53 -7.24 -12.71
N ARG A 256 21.87 -7.94 -13.77
CA ARG A 256 21.14 -7.84 -15.04
C ARG A 256 19.79 -8.53 -14.98
N GLN A 257 19.73 -9.71 -14.37
CA GLN A 257 18.54 -10.56 -14.35
C GLN A 257 17.50 -10.04 -13.37
N VAL A 258 17.92 -9.48 -12.23
CA VAL A 258 17.03 -8.92 -11.20
C VAL A 258 16.11 -7.81 -11.76
N ARG A 259 16.55 -7.08 -12.77
CA ARG A 259 15.77 -6.02 -13.42
C ARG A 259 14.61 -6.54 -14.27
N ARG A 260 14.66 -7.81 -14.72
CA ARG A 260 13.65 -8.42 -15.59
C ARG A 260 12.75 -9.39 -14.85
N THR A 261 13.26 -10.00 -13.79
CA THR A 261 12.56 -11.02 -13.03
C THR A 261 11.45 -10.40 -12.18
N ALA A 262 10.24 -10.94 -12.31
CA ALA A 262 9.09 -10.55 -11.51
C ALA A 262 8.78 -11.52 -10.37
N ILE A 263 9.32 -12.74 -10.40
CA ILE A 263 9.03 -13.80 -9.44
C ILE A 263 10.34 -14.44 -8.95
N TYR A 264 10.47 -14.48 -7.62
CA TYR A 264 11.54 -15.20 -6.94
C TYR A 264 10.93 -16.28 -6.05
N ALA A 265 11.32 -17.55 -6.29
CA ALA A 265 10.76 -18.73 -5.63
C ALA A 265 11.82 -19.48 -4.82
N ARG A 266 11.43 -20.22 -3.79
CA ARG A 266 12.33 -20.96 -2.88
C ARG A 266 13.50 -20.11 -2.36
N VAL A 267 13.21 -18.85 -2.02
CA VAL A 267 14.22 -17.92 -1.51
C VAL A 267 14.36 -18.01 0.01
N THR A 268 15.60 -17.84 0.47
CA THR A 268 15.94 -17.69 1.89
C THR A 268 15.93 -16.22 2.30
N PRO A 269 15.99 -15.89 3.60
CA PRO A 269 16.16 -14.52 4.07
C PRO A 269 17.38 -13.80 3.49
N ALA A 270 18.51 -14.52 3.32
CA ALA A 270 19.71 -13.98 2.68
C ALA A 270 19.48 -13.60 1.21
N HIS A 271 18.71 -14.42 0.49
CA HIS A 271 18.33 -14.09 -0.90
C HIS A 271 17.44 -12.86 -0.96
N LYS A 272 16.46 -12.70 -0.04
CA LYS A 272 15.61 -11.50 0.03
C LYS A 272 16.45 -10.24 0.17
N LEU A 273 17.42 -10.24 1.06
CA LEU A 273 18.36 -9.12 1.24
C LEU A 273 19.17 -8.85 -0.02
N ARG A 274 19.73 -9.88 -0.65
CA ARG A 274 20.53 -9.78 -1.88
C ARG A 274 19.73 -9.20 -3.04
N ILE A 275 18.46 -9.62 -3.20
CA ILE A 275 17.53 -9.08 -4.21
C ILE A 275 17.33 -7.57 -4.00
N VAL A 276 16.97 -7.15 -2.78
CA VAL A 276 16.76 -5.73 -2.43
C VAL A 276 18.00 -4.92 -2.77
N GLN A 277 19.19 -5.35 -2.32
CA GLN A 277 20.45 -4.64 -2.59
C GLN A 277 20.80 -4.57 -4.08
N ALA A 278 20.54 -5.63 -4.85
CA ALA A 278 20.80 -5.62 -6.28
C ALA A 278 19.87 -4.67 -7.04
N LEU A 279 18.59 -4.56 -6.64
CA LEU A 279 17.65 -3.58 -7.18
C LEU A 279 18.10 -2.15 -6.87
N GLN A 280 18.52 -1.88 -5.62
CA GLN A 280 19.03 -0.56 -5.21
C GLN A 280 20.30 -0.16 -5.98
N ARG A 281 21.27 -1.09 -6.14
CA ARG A 281 22.45 -0.84 -6.99
C ARG A 281 22.06 -0.56 -8.44
N GLY A 282 20.95 -1.10 -8.88
CA GLY A 282 20.33 -0.82 -10.17
C GLY A 282 19.73 0.58 -10.32
N GLY A 283 19.67 1.36 -9.23
CA GLY A 283 19.08 2.70 -9.19
C GLY A 283 17.58 2.71 -8.87
N ASP A 284 17.02 1.56 -8.50
CA ASP A 284 15.62 1.47 -8.06
C ASP A 284 15.46 2.00 -6.62
N VAL A 285 14.32 2.65 -6.37
CA VAL A 285 13.82 2.94 -5.01
C VAL A 285 12.95 1.77 -4.59
N VAL A 286 13.43 0.98 -3.65
CA VAL A 286 12.86 -0.32 -3.29
C VAL A 286 12.03 -0.22 -2.03
N ALA A 287 10.74 -0.53 -2.13
CA ALA A 287 9.90 -0.85 -0.97
C ALA A 287 9.80 -2.37 -0.81
N MET A 288 9.99 -2.87 0.42
CA MET A 288 9.94 -4.29 0.74
C MET A 288 8.87 -4.55 1.79
N THR A 289 7.96 -5.51 1.52
CA THR A 289 6.98 -5.96 2.51
C THR A 289 7.45 -7.26 3.19
N GLY A 290 7.10 -7.43 4.47
CA GLY A 290 7.36 -8.66 5.20
C GLY A 290 6.56 -8.73 6.50
N ASP A 291 6.37 -9.93 7.04
CA ASP A 291 5.62 -10.17 8.28
C ASP A 291 6.41 -10.95 9.34
N GLY A 292 7.49 -11.62 8.94
CA GLY A 292 8.27 -12.52 9.77
C GLY A 292 9.63 -11.98 10.24
N VAL A 293 10.20 -12.65 11.22
CA VAL A 293 11.57 -12.40 11.69
C VAL A 293 12.59 -12.53 10.56
N ASN A 294 12.32 -13.45 9.63
CA ASN A 294 13.15 -13.74 8.47
C ASN A 294 13.25 -12.57 7.47
N ASP A 295 12.30 -11.66 7.50
CA ASP A 295 12.25 -10.50 6.60
C ASP A 295 13.00 -9.29 7.17
N GLY A 296 13.31 -9.29 8.48
CA GLY A 296 13.94 -8.18 9.18
C GLY A 296 15.16 -7.57 8.49
N PRO A 297 16.15 -8.37 8.06
CA PRO A 297 17.31 -7.85 7.33
C PRO A 297 16.95 -7.14 6.00
N ALA A 298 16.04 -7.71 5.21
CA ALA A 298 15.59 -7.14 3.94
C ALA A 298 14.73 -5.88 4.15
N LEU A 299 13.85 -5.88 5.15
CA LEU A 299 13.03 -4.71 5.54
C LEU A 299 13.90 -3.52 5.96
N ARG A 300 14.99 -3.78 6.72
CA ARG A 300 15.91 -2.73 7.17
C ARG A 300 16.80 -2.21 6.05
N ALA A 301 17.15 -3.04 5.08
CA ALA A 301 18.00 -2.68 3.95
C ALA A 301 17.26 -1.94 2.83
N ALA A 302 15.97 -2.17 2.68
CA ALA A 302 15.14 -1.48 1.71
C ALA A 302 15.07 0.03 1.98
N ASP A 303 14.86 0.84 0.94
CA ASP A 303 14.61 2.28 1.10
C ASP A 303 13.35 2.53 1.93
N ILE A 304 12.35 1.65 1.76
CA ILE A 304 11.13 1.66 2.57
C ILE A 304 10.79 0.22 3.00
N GLY A 305 11.06 -0.12 4.25
CA GLY A 305 10.58 -1.36 4.85
C GLY A 305 9.13 -1.21 5.30
N VAL A 306 8.28 -2.16 4.93
CA VAL A 306 6.84 -2.17 5.23
C VAL A 306 6.48 -3.46 5.96
N ALA A 307 6.11 -3.38 7.22
CA ALA A 307 5.66 -4.52 8.01
C ALA A 307 4.13 -4.64 8.06
N MET A 308 3.64 -5.87 8.18
CA MET A 308 2.24 -6.14 8.50
C MET A 308 1.97 -5.81 9.96
N GLY A 309 0.86 -5.13 10.25
CA GLY A 309 0.55 -4.63 11.59
C GLY A 309 -0.18 -5.66 12.44
N ALA A 310 -1.20 -6.31 11.89
CA ALA A 310 -2.01 -7.28 12.63
C ALA A 310 -1.30 -8.63 12.80
N ARG A 311 -0.58 -9.10 11.78
CA ARG A 311 0.08 -10.43 11.76
C ARG A 311 1.60 -10.37 11.86
N GLY A 312 2.21 -9.22 11.58
CA GLY A 312 3.65 -9.07 11.62
C GLY A 312 4.22 -9.32 13.02
N THR A 313 5.40 -9.93 13.08
CA THR A 313 6.13 -10.09 14.33
C THR A 313 6.65 -8.73 14.83
N ASP A 314 6.93 -8.62 16.12
CA ASP A 314 7.54 -7.42 16.69
C ASP A 314 8.85 -7.07 16.00
N VAL A 315 9.65 -8.08 15.67
CA VAL A 315 10.92 -7.93 14.95
C VAL A 315 10.72 -7.30 13.58
N ALA A 316 9.71 -7.77 12.81
CA ALA A 316 9.39 -7.18 11.51
C ALA A 316 8.90 -5.73 11.64
N ARG A 317 8.02 -5.47 12.62
CA ARG A 317 7.54 -4.13 12.92
C ARG A 317 8.65 -3.18 13.37
N GLU A 318 9.66 -3.67 14.11
CA GLU A 318 10.83 -2.87 14.51
C GLU A 318 11.79 -2.59 13.36
N ALA A 319 11.96 -3.53 12.45
CA ALA A 319 12.83 -3.37 11.29
C ALA A 319 12.25 -2.42 10.23
N ALA A 320 10.92 -2.30 10.17
CA ALA A 320 10.22 -1.54 9.15
C ALA A 320 10.11 -0.05 9.46
N THR A 321 10.08 0.78 8.43
CA THR A 321 9.81 2.23 8.50
C THR A 321 8.31 2.56 8.45
N LEU A 322 7.50 1.66 7.87
CA LEU A 322 6.04 1.75 7.77
C LEU A 322 5.38 0.48 8.29
N VAL A 323 4.18 0.61 8.86
CA VAL A 323 3.37 -0.52 9.31
C VAL A 323 1.95 -0.42 8.72
N LEU A 324 1.53 -1.48 8.02
CA LEU A 324 0.18 -1.61 7.47
C LEU A 324 -0.74 -2.20 8.53
N MET A 325 -1.53 -1.38 9.21
CA MET A 325 -2.38 -1.81 10.33
C MET A 325 -3.47 -2.82 9.96
N ASP A 326 -3.87 -2.85 8.71
CA ASP A 326 -4.93 -3.71 8.16
C ASP A 326 -4.39 -4.89 7.32
N ASP A 327 -3.07 -5.04 7.24
CA ASP A 327 -2.36 -6.04 6.43
C ASP A 327 -2.81 -6.10 4.96
N ARG A 328 -3.32 -4.98 4.40
CA ARG A 328 -3.88 -4.96 3.05
C ARG A 328 -2.89 -4.35 2.05
N PHE A 329 -2.62 -5.08 0.97
CA PHE A 329 -1.78 -4.59 -0.12
C PHE A 329 -2.35 -3.31 -0.77
N ALA A 330 -3.67 -3.20 -0.86
CA ALA A 330 -4.34 -1.99 -1.36
C ALA A 330 -3.99 -0.73 -0.54
N SER A 331 -3.81 -0.85 0.77
CA SER A 331 -3.39 0.26 1.63
C SER A 331 -1.96 0.73 1.36
N LEU A 332 -1.08 -0.18 0.90
CA LEU A 332 0.26 0.20 0.42
C LEU A 332 0.18 1.06 -0.85
N VAL A 333 -0.69 0.70 -1.79
CA VAL A 333 -0.90 1.50 -3.02
C VAL A 333 -1.46 2.89 -2.69
N GLN A 334 -2.40 2.97 -1.73
CA GLN A 334 -2.89 4.26 -1.22
C GLN A 334 -1.78 5.08 -0.55
N ALA A 335 -0.86 4.43 0.16
CA ALA A 335 0.28 5.11 0.77
C ALA A 335 1.28 5.65 -0.29
N VAL A 336 1.47 4.95 -1.41
CA VAL A 336 2.22 5.48 -2.58
C VAL A 336 1.55 6.76 -3.11
N ALA A 337 0.23 6.74 -3.29
CA ALA A 337 -0.53 7.91 -3.73
C ALA A 337 -0.42 9.08 -2.74
N ALA A 338 -0.51 8.79 -1.43
CA ALA A 338 -0.31 9.78 -0.37
C ALA A 338 1.10 10.37 -0.40
N GLY A 339 2.14 9.56 -0.60
CA GLY A 339 3.52 10.02 -0.72
C GLY A 339 3.74 10.96 -1.92
N ARG A 340 3.16 10.64 -3.07
CA ARG A 340 3.18 11.52 -4.25
C ARG A 340 2.49 12.85 -3.98
N ARG A 341 1.34 12.82 -3.29
CA ARG A 341 0.60 14.02 -2.89
C ARG A 341 1.42 14.89 -1.94
N ILE A 342 1.99 14.30 -0.89
CA ILE A 342 2.78 15.01 0.13
C ILE A 342 3.97 15.71 -0.54
N PHE A 343 4.71 15.01 -1.40
CA PHE A 343 5.85 15.61 -2.10
C PHE A 343 5.45 16.80 -2.97
N ALA A 344 4.38 16.67 -3.76
CA ALA A 344 3.87 17.77 -4.58
C ALA A 344 3.42 18.97 -3.72
N ASN A 345 2.71 18.71 -2.63
CA ASN A 345 2.23 19.74 -1.73
C ASN A 345 3.38 20.48 -1.03
N LEU A 346 4.43 19.77 -0.62
CA LEU A 346 5.66 20.38 -0.07
C LEU A 346 6.35 21.28 -1.09
N GLN A 347 6.42 20.85 -2.35
CA GLN A 347 6.99 21.68 -3.43
C GLN A 347 6.18 22.97 -3.64
N HIS A 348 4.85 22.89 -3.61
CA HIS A 348 3.98 24.04 -3.73
C HIS A 348 4.11 24.99 -2.53
N ALA A 349 4.16 24.45 -1.31
CA ALA A 349 4.35 25.23 -0.08
C ALA A 349 5.68 25.98 -0.08
N LEU A 350 6.78 25.30 -0.43
CA LEU A 350 8.09 25.93 -0.57
C LEU A 350 8.09 27.02 -1.66
N GLY A 351 7.47 26.74 -2.81
CA GLY A 351 7.32 27.74 -3.88
C GLY A 351 6.60 28.99 -3.41
N TYR A 352 5.51 28.83 -2.67
CA TYR A 352 4.77 29.94 -2.06
C TYR A 352 5.62 30.69 -1.03
N LEU A 353 6.26 29.97 -0.10
CA LEU A 353 7.10 30.56 0.93
C LEU A 353 8.20 31.44 0.35
N PHE A 354 8.92 30.97 -0.66
CA PHE A 354 9.94 31.77 -1.33
C PHE A 354 9.36 32.98 -2.07
N ALA A 355 8.22 32.81 -2.72
CA ALA A 355 7.60 33.89 -3.49
C ALA A 355 7.05 35.02 -2.59
N VAL A 356 6.36 34.66 -1.49
CA VAL A 356 5.65 35.62 -0.62
C VAL A 356 6.60 36.51 0.18
N HIS A 357 7.82 36.07 0.46
CA HIS A 357 8.79 36.86 1.19
C HIS A 357 9.47 37.95 0.32
N VAL A 358 9.48 37.83 -1.00
CA VAL A 358 10.09 38.83 -1.88
C VAL A 358 9.43 40.20 -1.74
N PRO A 359 8.09 40.38 -1.84
CA PRO A 359 7.45 41.67 -1.64
C PRO A 359 7.61 42.20 -0.19
N ILE A 360 7.66 41.33 0.83
CA ILE A 360 7.91 41.73 2.23
C ILE A 360 9.31 42.33 2.38
N VAL A 361 10.32 41.63 1.87
CA VAL A 361 11.72 42.11 1.88
C VAL A 361 11.84 43.42 1.07
N GLY A 362 11.23 43.48 -0.12
CA GLY A 362 11.22 44.68 -0.94
C GLY A 362 10.60 45.89 -0.24
N ALA A 363 9.46 45.71 0.44
CA ALA A 363 8.83 46.76 1.24
C ALA A 363 9.68 47.20 2.45
N SER A 364 10.37 46.25 3.10
CA SER A 364 11.25 46.52 4.23
C SER A 364 12.53 47.26 3.82
N LEU A 365 13.02 47.07 2.61
CA LEU A 365 14.19 47.76 2.04
C LEU A 365 13.81 49.10 1.40
N TRP A 366 12.53 49.44 1.23
CA TRP A 366 12.07 50.68 0.58
C TRP A 366 12.66 51.97 1.14
N PRO A 367 12.88 52.11 2.46
CA PRO A 367 13.51 53.29 3.04
C PRO A 367 14.95 53.54 2.58
N LEU A 368 15.69 52.50 2.19
CA LEU A 368 17.05 52.63 1.65
C LEU A 368 17.09 53.40 0.31
N PHE A 369 15.96 53.49 -0.38
CA PHE A 369 15.76 54.21 -1.64
C PHE A 369 15.11 55.58 -1.42
N GLY A 370 15.10 56.10 -0.19
CA GLY A 370 14.56 57.42 0.16
C GLY A 370 13.04 57.45 0.37
N GLY A 371 12.38 56.30 0.38
CA GLY A 371 10.96 56.18 0.64
C GLY A 371 10.60 56.11 2.14
N PRO A 372 9.30 56.22 2.51
CA PRO A 372 8.89 56.08 3.89
C PRO A 372 8.97 54.63 4.38
N VAL A 373 8.95 54.44 5.70
CA VAL A 373 8.81 53.07 6.31
C VAL A 373 7.43 52.53 6.01
N LEU A 374 7.38 51.48 5.16
CA LEU A 374 6.14 50.84 4.67
C LEU A 374 5.60 49.76 5.60
N LEU A 375 6.49 49.03 6.30
CA LEU A 375 6.12 47.97 7.20
C LEU A 375 6.63 48.30 8.63
N LEU A 376 5.71 48.32 9.56
CA LEU A 376 6.00 48.31 11.00
C LEU A 376 6.11 46.84 11.47
N PRO A 377 6.75 46.57 12.61
CA PRO A 377 6.84 45.20 13.16
C PRO A 377 5.48 44.48 13.26
N VAL A 378 4.43 45.21 13.66
CA VAL A 378 3.07 44.69 13.77
C VAL A 378 2.52 44.20 12.42
N HIS A 379 2.90 44.85 11.32
CA HIS A 379 2.49 44.42 9.97
C HIS A 379 3.16 43.14 9.56
N VAL A 380 4.43 42.93 9.92
CA VAL A 380 5.14 41.67 9.64
C VAL A 380 4.48 40.53 10.39
N VAL A 381 4.18 40.70 11.68
CA VAL A 381 3.45 39.70 12.48
C VAL A 381 2.08 39.37 11.86
N LEU A 382 1.35 40.41 11.38
CA LEU A 382 0.05 40.19 10.75
C LEU A 382 0.18 39.44 9.42
N LEU A 383 1.23 39.70 8.63
CA LEU A 383 1.50 38.97 7.40
C LEU A 383 1.84 37.51 7.67
N GLU A 384 2.69 37.23 8.69
CA GLU A 384 3.00 35.85 9.08
C GLU A 384 1.74 35.10 9.56
N LEU A 385 0.83 35.77 10.26
CA LEU A 385 -0.47 35.19 10.65
C LEU A 385 -1.34 34.80 9.45
N ILE A 386 -1.08 35.35 8.25
CA ILE A 386 -1.73 34.97 7.00
C ILE A 386 -0.93 33.86 6.30
N ILE A 387 0.40 33.96 6.29
CA ILE A 387 1.30 33.06 5.58
C ILE A 387 1.30 31.68 6.20
N ASP A 388 1.42 31.56 7.51
CA ASP A 388 1.48 30.29 8.23
C ASP A 388 0.25 29.40 8.01
N PRO A 389 -1.01 29.88 8.15
CA PRO A 389 -2.17 29.07 7.82
C PRO A 389 -2.26 28.73 6.34
N ALA A 390 -1.80 29.59 5.45
CA ALA A 390 -1.76 29.30 4.01
C ALA A 390 -0.79 28.15 3.72
N CYS A 391 0.40 28.13 4.34
CA CYS A 391 1.35 27.04 4.18
C CYS A 391 0.87 25.74 4.82
N SER A 392 0.44 25.78 6.08
CA SER A 392 0.12 24.59 6.87
C SER A 392 -1.26 24.01 6.53
N LEU A 393 -2.29 24.83 6.36
CA LEU A 393 -3.66 24.34 6.15
C LEU A 393 -4.02 24.14 4.68
N VAL A 394 -3.62 25.10 3.82
CA VAL A 394 -4.04 25.07 2.41
C VAL A 394 -3.25 24.02 1.64
N PHE A 395 -1.93 24.05 1.68
CA PHE A 395 -1.12 23.11 0.91
C PHE A 395 -1.19 21.68 1.45
N GLU A 396 -1.29 21.48 2.77
CA GLU A 396 -1.48 20.14 3.33
C GLU A 396 -2.79 19.49 2.85
N SER A 397 -3.84 20.30 2.69
CA SER A 397 -5.17 19.84 2.25
C SER A 397 -5.31 19.71 0.74
N GLU A 398 -4.29 20.02 -0.05
CA GLU A 398 -4.38 19.96 -1.50
C GLU A 398 -4.55 18.49 -1.96
N PRO A 399 -5.55 18.19 -2.81
CA PRO A 399 -5.79 16.84 -3.29
C PRO A 399 -4.67 16.38 -4.22
N LEU A 400 -4.56 15.06 -4.39
CA LEU A 400 -3.67 14.48 -5.39
C LEU A 400 -4.06 14.98 -6.79
N ALA A 401 -3.08 15.43 -7.56
CA ALA A 401 -3.32 15.91 -8.91
C ALA A 401 -3.91 14.79 -9.79
N ALA A 402 -4.86 15.14 -10.66
CA ALA A 402 -5.43 14.20 -11.61
C ALA A 402 -4.32 13.60 -12.49
N GLY A 403 -4.27 12.26 -12.57
CA GLY A 403 -3.24 11.56 -13.33
C GLY A 403 -1.91 11.32 -12.60
N ALA A 404 -1.72 11.77 -11.35
CA ALA A 404 -0.49 11.51 -10.61
C ALA A 404 -0.19 10.02 -10.41
N MET A 405 -1.23 9.16 -10.36
CA MET A 405 -1.08 7.70 -10.33
C MET A 405 -1.02 7.06 -11.74
N ARG A 406 -0.90 7.86 -12.79
CA ARG A 406 -0.60 7.42 -14.17
C ARG A 406 0.76 7.93 -14.65
N ALA A 407 1.41 8.74 -13.86
CA ALA A 407 2.78 9.21 -14.12
C ALA A 407 3.80 8.22 -13.53
N PRO A 408 4.97 8.04 -14.17
CA PRO A 408 6.03 7.23 -13.60
C PRO A 408 6.53 7.83 -12.27
N PRO A 409 7.15 7.02 -11.40
CA PRO A 409 7.78 7.50 -10.18
C PRO A 409 8.83 8.57 -10.48
N ARG A 410 8.98 9.53 -9.58
CA ARG A 410 10.05 10.52 -9.68
C ARG A 410 11.43 9.85 -9.49
N PRO A 411 12.48 10.33 -10.19
CA PRO A 411 13.83 9.85 -9.94
C PRO A 411 14.24 10.06 -8.46
N ALA A 412 14.98 9.10 -7.90
CA ALA A 412 15.44 9.15 -6.49
C ALA A 412 16.23 10.44 -6.16
N ALA A 413 17.04 10.92 -7.11
CA ALA A 413 17.84 12.14 -6.95
C ALA A 413 17.04 13.45 -7.08
N THR A 414 15.72 13.40 -7.27
CA THR A 414 14.90 14.61 -7.42
C THR A 414 14.89 15.41 -6.13
N ARG A 415 15.43 16.63 -6.20
CA ARG A 415 15.43 17.56 -5.06
C ARG A 415 14.00 18.04 -4.77
N LEU A 416 13.67 18.16 -3.50
CA LEU A 416 12.37 18.69 -3.08
C LEU A 416 12.11 20.09 -3.65
N PHE A 417 13.16 20.93 -3.70
CA PHE A 417 13.08 22.28 -4.26
C PHE A 417 14.26 22.52 -5.22
N PRO A 418 14.09 22.21 -6.52
CA PRO A 418 15.14 22.38 -7.50
C PRO A 418 15.37 23.87 -7.82
N PRO A 419 16.61 24.28 -8.22
CA PRO A 419 16.97 25.69 -8.48
C PRO A 419 16.04 26.39 -9.49
N GLY A 420 15.59 25.69 -10.52
CA GLY A 420 14.64 26.25 -11.50
C GLY A 420 13.26 26.58 -10.91
N GLN A 421 12.82 25.84 -9.89
CA GLN A 421 11.59 26.14 -9.16
C GLN A 421 11.80 27.33 -8.21
N ALA A 422 12.94 27.38 -7.54
CA ALA A 422 13.32 28.52 -6.70
C ALA A 422 13.35 29.83 -7.51
N LEU A 423 13.99 29.80 -8.68
CA LEU A 423 14.04 30.98 -9.56
C LEU A 423 12.64 31.42 -10.04
N ARG A 424 11.76 30.47 -10.38
CA ARG A 424 10.36 30.77 -10.75
C ARG A 424 9.60 31.38 -9.57
N ALA A 425 9.79 30.86 -8.36
CA ALA A 425 9.15 31.39 -7.15
C ALA A 425 9.62 32.83 -6.86
N LEU A 426 10.95 33.07 -6.91
CA LEU A 426 11.51 34.42 -6.75
C LEU A 426 11.03 35.39 -7.83
N ALA A 427 10.94 34.96 -9.09
CA ALA A 427 10.40 35.77 -10.18
C ALA A 427 8.92 36.12 -9.97
N ALA A 428 8.11 35.16 -9.51
CA ALA A 428 6.70 35.40 -9.15
C ALA A 428 6.57 36.40 -8.01
N GLY A 429 7.40 36.28 -6.97
CA GLY A 429 7.47 37.26 -5.88
C GLY A 429 7.96 38.62 -6.36
N GLY A 430 8.92 38.68 -7.28
CA GLY A 430 9.36 39.91 -7.94
C GLY A 430 8.24 40.61 -8.73
N LEU A 431 7.41 39.84 -9.43
CA LEU A 431 6.22 40.37 -10.09
C LEU A 431 5.20 40.95 -9.08
N ALA A 432 5.09 40.38 -7.89
CA ALA A 432 4.23 40.91 -6.82
C ALA A 432 4.76 42.25 -6.23
N LEU A 433 6.04 42.59 -6.42
CA LEU A 433 6.58 43.92 -6.08
C LEU A 433 6.10 45.04 -7.02
N VAL A 434 5.71 44.72 -8.25
CA VAL A 434 5.36 45.75 -9.25
C VAL A 434 4.14 46.56 -8.81
N PRO A 435 3.00 45.97 -8.37
CA PRO A 435 1.88 46.75 -7.84
C PRO A 435 2.23 47.56 -6.60
N LEU A 436 3.05 47.01 -5.71
CA LEU A 436 3.54 47.71 -4.53
C LEU A 436 4.33 48.97 -4.94
N ALA A 437 5.31 48.83 -5.83
CA ALA A 437 6.11 49.95 -6.31
C ALA A 437 5.24 50.99 -7.03
N ALA A 438 4.35 50.55 -7.94
CA ALA A 438 3.45 51.43 -8.65
C ALA A 438 2.58 52.29 -7.73
N VAL A 439 1.99 51.66 -6.70
CA VAL A 439 1.16 52.37 -5.71
C VAL A 439 1.98 53.36 -4.89
N GLN A 440 3.24 53.02 -4.52
CA GLN A 440 4.13 53.93 -3.80
C GLN A 440 4.53 55.14 -4.67
N PHE A 441 4.89 54.94 -5.92
CA PHE A 441 5.21 56.04 -6.83
C PHE A 441 4.01 56.97 -7.11
N VAL A 442 2.85 56.42 -7.42
CA VAL A 442 1.62 57.20 -7.68
C VAL A 442 1.18 57.92 -6.41
N GLY A 443 1.17 57.28 -5.26
CA GLY A 443 0.76 57.87 -4.01
C GLY A 443 1.71 58.99 -3.54
N HIS A 444 3.02 58.80 -3.72
CA HIS A 444 4.00 59.84 -3.42
C HIS A 444 3.80 61.07 -4.33
N ALA A 445 3.63 60.84 -5.63
CA ALA A 445 3.35 61.94 -6.61
C ALA A 445 2.01 62.65 -6.31
N ALA A 446 1.05 61.93 -5.77
CA ALA A 446 -0.25 62.48 -5.35
C ALA A 446 -0.24 63.12 -3.97
N GLY A 447 0.89 63.18 -3.28
CA GLY A 447 1.06 63.81 -1.95
C GLY A 447 0.37 63.05 -0.82
N TRP A 448 0.25 61.70 -0.92
CA TRP A 448 -0.36 60.90 0.14
C TRP A 448 0.49 60.92 1.43
N SER A 449 -0.16 60.89 2.58
CA SER A 449 0.52 60.76 3.86
C SER A 449 1.27 59.42 3.97
N ALA A 450 2.31 59.37 4.79
CA ALA A 450 3.07 58.14 5.09
C ALA A 450 2.17 57.00 5.59
N GLU A 451 1.12 57.33 6.37
CA GLU A 451 0.12 56.35 6.84
C GLU A 451 -0.71 55.75 5.71
N THR A 452 -1.11 56.61 4.72
CA THR A 452 -1.83 56.15 3.55
C THR A 452 -0.96 55.26 2.64
N LEU A 453 0.30 55.63 2.43
CA LEU A 453 1.26 54.84 1.71
C LEU A 453 1.52 53.49 2.35
N ARG A 454 1.58 53.44 3.69
CA ARG A 454 1.72 52.23 4.49
C ARG A 454 0.50 51.30 4.34
N MET A 455 -0.70 51.83 4.45
CA MET A 455 -1.94 51.08 4.30
C MET A 455 -2.04 50.50 2.86
N ALA A 456 -1.69 51.30 1.85
CA ALA A 456 -1.69 50.87 0.46
C ALA A 456 -0.63 49.79 0.18
N ALA A 457 0.55 49.88 0.82
CA ALA A 457 1.58 48.86 0.77
C ALA A 457 1.07 47.53 1.36
N MET A 458 0.50 47.58 2.57
CA MET A 458 -0.03 46.40 3.25
C MET A 458 -1.12 45.70 2.43
N ALA A 459 -2.06 46.46 1.87
CA ALA A 459 -3.10 45.92 1.02
C ALA A 459 -2.53 45.28 -0.28
N SER A 460 -1.51 45.90 -0.89
CA SER A 460 -0.82 45.34 -2.07
C SER A 460 -0.15 44.00 -1.74
N ILE A 461 0.53 43.91 -0.59
CA ILE A 461 1.18 42.68 -0.17
C ILE A 461 0.16 41.58 0.13
N VAL A 462 -0.92 41.87 0.87
CA VAL A 462 -1.98 40.90 1.18
C VAL A 462 -2.62 40.35 -0.09
N LEU A 463 -3.01 41.23 -1.03
CA LEU A 463 -3.57 40.82 -2.32
C LEU A 463 -2.55 40.02 -3.15
N GLY A 464 -1.29 40.45 -3.17
CA GLY A 464 -0.21 39.72 -3.82
C GLY A 464 -0.02 38.32 -3.24
N ASN A 465 -0.07 38.20 -1.92
CA ASN A 465 0.04 36.90 -1.21
C ASN A 465 -1.13 35.95 -1.56
N LEU A 466 -2.37 36.46 -1.64
CA LEU A 466 -3.52 35.65 -2.03
C LEU A 466 -3.42 35.18 -3.50
N LEU A 467 -2.88 36.01 -4.38
CA LEU A 467 -2.63 35.61 -5.77
C LEU A 467 -1.49 34.62 -5.89
N LEU A 468 -0.40 34.80 -5.15
CA LEU A 468 0.70 33.85 -5.10
C LEU A 468 0.23 32.51 -4.55
N LEU A 469 -0.61 32.52 -3.51
CA LEU A 469 -1.25 31.32 -2.95
C LEU A 469 -2.06 30.59 -4.03
N TRP A 470 -2.94 31.32 -4.74
CA TRP A 470 -3.75 30.77 -5.82
C TRP A 470 -2.88 30.24 -6.96
N TRP A 471 -1.83 30.97 -7.37
CA TRP A 471 -0.92 30.59 -8.44
C TRP A 471 -0.10 29.35 -8.07
N CYS A 472 0.46 29.27 -6.85
CA CYS A 472 1.23 28.13 -6.37
C CYS A 472 0.40 26.85 -6.25
N ARG A 473 -0.91 26.95 -6.04
CA ARG A 473 -1.85 25.83 -6.09
C ARG A 473 -2.08 25.28 -7.51
N GLY A 474 -1.58 25.91 -8.56
CA GLY A 474 -1.85 25.57 -9.95
C GLY A 474 -2.84 26.51 -10.67
N GLY A 475 -3.23 27.61 -10.04
CA GLY A 475 -4.10 28.63 -10.62
C GLY A 475 -5.46 28.08 -11.07
N TRP A 476 -5.88 28.41 -12.28
CA TRP A 476 -7.15 27.96 -12.87
C TRP A 476 -7.26 26.44 -13.10
N ARG A 477 -6.16 25.71 -13.03
CA ARG A 477 -6.15 24.25 -13.18
C ARG A 477 -6.46 23.51 -11.87
N ALA A 478 -6.31 24.19 -10.73
CA ALA A 478 -6.60 23.60 -9.43
C ALA A 478 -8.10 23.76 -9.11
N PRO A 479 -8.84 22.65 -8.88
CA PRO A 479 -10.25 22.75 -8.52
C PRO A 479 -10.39 23.41 -7.14
N THR A 480 -11.14 24.50 -7.08
CA THR A 480 -11.46 25.19 -5.80
C THR A 480 -12.35 24.33 -4.91
N ALA A 481 -13.21 23.50 -5.51
CA ALA A 481 -14.12 22.61 -4.80
C ALA A 481 -13.41 21.50 -4.00
N GLY A 482 -12.16 21.15 -4.34
CA GLY A 482 -11.41 20.07 -3.69
C GLY A 482 -10.69 20.49 -2.40
N ASN A 483 -10.52 21.80 -2.14
CA ASN A 483 -9.78 22.31 -0.99
C ASN A 483 -10.59 23.34 -0.21
N ARG A 484 -11.40 22.88 0.74
CA ARG A 484 -12.21 23.72 1.61
C ARG A 484 -11.37 24.67 2.48
N ARG A 485 -10.14 24.28 2.83
CA ARG A 485 -9.23 25.10 3.65
C ARG A 485 -8.78 26.35 2.90
N PHE A 486 -8.55 26.25 1.60
CA PHE A 486 -8.26 27.42 0.77
C PHE A 486 -9.38 28.47 0.85
N LEU A 487 -10.64 28.06 0.73
CA LEU A 487 -11.77 28.97 0.82
C LEU A 487 -11.89 29.58 2.23
N GLN A 488 -11.65 28.78 3.28
CA GLN A 488 -11.66 29.27 4.67
C GLN A 488 -10.58 30.33 4.91
N VAL A 489 -9.35 30.11 4.43
CA VAL A 489 -8.25 31.08 4.54
C VAL A 489 -8.58 32.34 3.73
N LEU A 490 -9.09 32.20 2.53
CA LEU A 490 -9.49 33.34 1.68
C LEU A 490 -10.56 34.21 2.36
N LEU A 491 -11.60 33.58 2.93
CA LEU A 491 -12.66 34.27 3.66
C LEU A 491 -12.15 34.93 4.95
N ALA A 492 -11.28 34.26 5.70
CA ALA A 492 -10.71 34.82 6.94
C ALA A 492 -9.83 36.04 6.66
N VAL A 493 -8.95 35.96 5.64
CA VAL A 493 -8.10 37.09 5.22
C VAL A 493 -8.95 38.23 4.68
N GLY A 494 -9.96 37.92 3.87
CA GLY A 494 -10.92 38.91 3.32
C GLY A 494 -11.67 39.62 4.46
N ALA A 495 -12.21 38.88 5.42
CA ALA A 495 -12.92 39.43 6.58
C ALA A 495 -11.97 40.29 7.46
N GLY A 496 -10.74 39.83 7.72
CA GLY A 496 -9.74 40.59 8.45
C GLY A 496 -9.36 41.89 7.74
N THR A 497 -9.11 41.83 6.46
CA THR A 497 -8.83 43.03 5.62
C THR A 497 -9.99 44.01 5.64
N LEU A 498 -11.23 43.51 5.53
CA LEU A 498 -12.43 44.32 5.60
C LEU A 498 -12.61 44.97 7.01
N ALA A 499 -12.36 44.19 8.05
CA ALA A 499 -12.42 44.71 9.43
C ALA A 499 -11.41 45.86 9.66
N VAL A 500 -10.17 45.72 9.18
CA VAL A 500 -9.15 46.77 9.20
C VAL A 500 -9.62 47.98 8.37
N ALA A 501 -10.23 47.79 7.23
CA ALA A 501 -10.72 48.88 6.37
C ALA A 501 -11.88 49.64 6.99
N LEU A 502 -12.78 48.95 7.71
CA LEU A 502 -14.03 49.55 8.25
C LEU A 502 -13.92 50.09 9.68
N LEU A 503 -13.04 49.48 10.53
CA LEU A 503 -12.96 49.81 11.95
C LEU A 503 -11.81 50.80 12.24
N PRO A 504 -12.13 52.08 12.57
CA PRO A 504 -11.11 53.09 12.85
C PRO A 504 -10.12 52.70 13.96
N PRO A 505 -10.53 52.04 15.07
CA PRO A 505 -9.59 51.64 16.13
C PRO A 505 -8.52 50.65 15.62
N LEU A 506 -8.87 49.74 14.72
CA LEU A 506 -7.91 48.80 14.10
C LEU A 506 -6.93 49.53 13.17
N ARG A 507 -7.41 50.48 12.38
CA ARG A 507 -6.54 51.29 11.54
C ARG A 507 -5.52 52.07 12.35
N THR A 508 -5.94 52.76 13.36
CA THR A 508 -5.04 53.55 14.22
C THR A 508 -4.04 52.68 14.97
N ALA A 509 -4.46 51.52 15.50
CA ALA A 509 -3.58 50.57 16.16
C ALA A 509 -2.50 50.02 15.21
N LEU A 510 -2.82 49.88 13.92
CA LEU A 510 -1.90 49.46 12.88
C LEU A 510 -1.11 50.63 12.26
N GLY A 511 -1.25 51.85 12.75
CA GLY A 511 -0.58 53.05 12.21
C GLY A 511 -1.03 53.37 10.78
N PHE A 512 -2.30 53.11 10.45
CA PHE A 512 -2.98 53.50 9.22
C PHE A 512 -3.80 54.77 9.42
N PRO A 513 -4.19 55.49 8.34
CA PRO A 513 -4.95 56.73 8.47
C PRO A 513 -6.33 56.50 9.11
N ALA A 514 -6.79 57.42 9.91
CA ALA A 514 -8.12 57.37 10.56
C ALA A 514 -9.26 57.45 9.53
N ALA A 515 -9.08 58.18 8.44
CA ALA A 515 -10.02 58.27 7.29
C ALA A 515 -9.86 57.06 6.37
N PRO A 516 -10.96 56.57 5.73
CA PRO A 516 -10.87 55.50 4.76
C PRO A 516 -10.04 55.90 3.53
N VAL A 517 -9.28 54.95 2.97
CA VAL A 517 -8.49 55.17 1.75
C VAL A 517 -9.45 55.40 0.57
N PRO A 518 -9.17 56.31 -0.36
CA PRO A 518 -10.01 56.56 -1.52
C PRO A 518 -10.20 55.30 -2.37
N VAL A 519 -11.45 55.04 -2.77
CA VAL A 519 -11.83 53.88 -3.61
C VAL A 519 -10.97 53.70 -4.87
N PRO A 520 -10.49 54.77 -5.56
CA PRO A 520 -9.61 54.64 -6.72
C PRO A 520 -8.31 53.89 -6.44
N VAL A 521 -7.78 53.96 -5.24
CA VAL A 521 -6.54 53.24 -4.86
C VAL A 521 -6.76 51.74 -4.81
N LEU A 522 -7.86 51.31 -4.20
CA LEU A 522 -8.26 49.92 -4.17
C LEU A 522 -8.53 49.34 -5.56
N LEU A 523 -9.13 50.16 -6.46
CA LEU A 523 -9.41 49.79 -7.84
C LEU A 523 -8.12 49.67 -8.68
N LEU A 524 -7.18 50.61 -8.53
CA LEU A 524 -5.88 50.55 -9.20
C LEU A 524 -5.06 49.33 -8.75
N MET A 525 -5.10 49.01 -7.47
CA MET A 525 -4.45 47.84 -6.90
C MET A 525 -5.06 46.56 -7.42
N SER A 526 -6.40 46.46 -7.44
CA SER A 526 -7.08 45.26 -7.96
C SER A 526 -6.87 45.11 -9.47
N ALA A 527 -6.80 46.18 -10.24
CA ALA A 527 -6.50 46.16 -11.69
C ALA A 527 -5.04 45.72 -11.97
N ALA A 528 -4.05 46.24 -11.21
CA ALA A 528 -2.66 45.82 -11.35
C ALA A 528 -2.46 44.33 -11.00
N VAL A 529 -3.14 43.89 -9.97
CA VAL A 529 -3.16 42.49 -9.51
C VAL A 529 -3.81 41.57 -10.56
N ALA A 530 -4.94 42.01 -11.15
CA ALA A 530 -5.62 41.28 -12.24
C ALA A 530 -4.76 41.22 -13.52
N ALA A 531 -4.05 42.30 -13.86
CA ALA A 531 -3.12 42.33 -14.99
C ALA A 531 -1.93 41.38 -14.82
N LEU A 532 -1.38 41.28 -13.61
CA LEU A 532 -0.29 40.35 -13.29
C LEU A 532 -0.76 38.90 -13.32
N ALA A 533 -1.96 38.62 -12.82
CA ALA A 533 -2.58 37.30 -12.93
C ALA A 533 -2.80 36.90 -14.40
N ALA A 534 -3.20 37.85 -15.27
CA ALA A 534 -3.37 37.60 -16.71
C ALA A 534 -2.02 37.35 -17.42
N LEU A 535 -0.95 38.07 -17.03
CA LEU A 535 0.40 37.88 -17.57
C LEU A 535 1.01 36.54 -17.14
N ALA A 536 0.87 36.17 -15.87
CA ALA A 536 1.28 34.86 -15.35
C ALA A 536 0.50 33.72 -16.03
N TRP A 537 -0.79 33.93 -16.34
CA TRP A 537 -1.63 33.01 -17.11
C TRP A 537 -1.08 32.73 -18.52
N ARG A 538 -0.68 33.77 -19.26
CA ARG A 538 -0.17 33.61 -20.63
C ARG A 538 1.13 32.82 -20.68
N ARG A 539 2.04 33.01 -19.72
CA ARG A 539 3.34 32.30 -19.66
C ARG A 539 3.26 30.87 -19.13
N GLY A 540 2.24 30.51 -18.38
CA GLY A 540 2.03 29.13 -17.91
C GLY A 540 1.41 28.20 -18.98
N ARG A 541 1.10 28.71 -20.18
CA ARG A 541 0.61 27.95 -21.34
C ARG A 541 1.69 27.63 -22.37
N ALA A 542 2.87 28.24 -22.30
CA ALA A 542 4.06 27.89 -23.07
C ALA A 542 5.00 26.98 -22.26
#